data_23351d0bcf059a2cd27768715b538b67
#
_entry.id   23351d0bcf059a2cd27768715b538b67
#
_cell.length_a   1.000
_cell.length_b   1.000
_cell.length_c   1.000
_cell.angle_alpha   90.00
_cell.angle_beta   90.00
_cell.angle_gamma   90.00
#
_symmetry.space_group_name_H-M   'P 1'
#
loop_
_entity.id
_entity.type
_entity.pdbx_description
1 polymer ?
#
loop_
_entity_poly.entity_id
_entity_poly.type
_entity_poly.pdbx_seq_one_letter_code
_entity_poly.pdbx_strand_id
1 'polypeptide(L)'
;IIGGGSVGAGAALDAATRGLKTAVIETRDFAGGTSSRSSKMFHGGLRYLAMFDFRLVAESLKERELNMSTLAPHLVKPLKFIFPLTHHVWERVMMFGGFTLYDLMGGSKSVPMQKHLTRKGVLKVTPGLKDDAIVGGVRYYDTLVDDARHTMTVLRTAAEYGADVRTNTEVIGFDKDRGGRIVGAKVRDTATGRETTVRGKVFINATGVWNDKI
;
A
#
# COMPACT_ATOMS: atom_id res chain seq x y z
N ILE A 1 1.94 13.17 13.85
CA ILE A 1 1.73 12.72 12.46
C ILE A 1 0.39 13.25 12.01
N ILE A 2 0.35 13.93 10.87
CA ILE A 2 -0.84 14.57 10.32
C ILE A 2 -1.30 13.74 9.12
N GLY A 3 -2.47 13.12 9.21
CA GLY A 3 -3.06 12.22 8.22
C GLY A 3 -3.06 10.75 8.66
N GLY A 4 -4.25 10.14 8.64
CA GLY A 4 -4.52 8.74 9.02
C GLY A 4 -4.64 7.80 7.81
N GLY A 5 -3.91 8.07 6.73
CA GLY A 5 -3.74 7.16 5.60
C GLY A 5 -2.64 6.12 5.83
N SER A 6 -2.36 5.28 4.83
CA SER A 6 -1.37 4.20 4.92
C SER A 6 0.03 4.69 5.32
N VAL A 7 0.45 5.84 4.79
CA VAL A 7 1.76 6.45 5.13
C VAL A 7 1.80 6.88 6.59
N GLY A 8 0.77 7.61 7.05
CA GLY A 8 0.69 8.05 8.45
C GLY A 8 0.56 6.89 9.41
N ALA A 9 -0.21 5.86 9.04
CA ALA A 9 -0.35 4.64 9.83
C ALA A 9 0.98 3.90 10.01
N GLY A 10 1.73 3.70 8.91
CA GLY A 10 3.05 3.07 8.95
C GLY A 10 4.04 3.86 9.81
N ALA A 11 4.11 5.18 9.61
CA ALA A 11 4.96 6.05 10.42
C ALA A 11 4.59 6.02 11.90
N ALA A 12 3.29 5.92 12.22
CA ALA A 12 2.82 5.85 13.59
C ALA A 12 3.21 4.53 14.27
N LEU A 13 3.04 3.42 13.57
CA LEU A 13 3.41 2.11 14.10
C LEU A 13 4.92 2.02 14.32
N ASP A 14 5.72 2.44 13.34
CA ASP A 14 7.19 2.42 13.49
C ASP A 14 7.65 3.31 14.66
N ALA A 15 7.11 4.50 14.78
CA ALA A 15 7.45 5.40 15.88
C ALA A 15 7.01 4.84 17.25
N ALA A 16 5.80 4.30 17.36
CA ALA A 16 5.27 3.75 18.60
C ALA A 16 6.07 2.49 19.05
N THR A 17 6.38 1.58 18.14
CA THR A 17 7.17 0.38 18.42
C THR A 17 8.61 0.70 18.86
N ARG A 18 9.14 1.87 18.47
CA ARG A 18 10.42 2.41 18.97
C ARG A 18 10.31 3.13 20.32
N GLY A 19 9.13 3.12 20.96
CA GLY A 19 8.89 3.78 22.24
C GLY A 19 8.75 5.31 22.16
N LEU A 20 8.55 5.88 20.97
CA LEU A 20 8.32 7.31 20.81
C LEU A 20 6.88 7.67 21.18
N LYS A 21 6.67 8.73 21.96
CA LYS A 21 5.34 9.30 22.21
C LYS A 21 4.79 9.86 20.90
N THR A 22 3.81 9.20 20.35
CA THR A 22 3.30 9.46 19.01
C THR A 22 1.81 9.80 19.05
N ALA A 23 1.39 10.82 18.28
CA ALA A 23 -0.01 11.10 18.01
C ALA A 23 -0.26 11.10 16.50
N VAL A 24 -1.39 10.54 16.08
CA VAL A 24 -1.92 10.62 14.71
C VAL A 24 -3.22 11.44 14.74
N ILE A 25 -3.28 12.43 13.86
CA ILE A 25 -4.41 13.34 13.75
C ILE A 25 -4.99 13.22 12.35
N GLU A 26 -6.25 12.83 12.25
CA GLU A 26 -6.98 12.69 11.00
C GLU A 26 -8.26 13.53 11.03
N THR A 27 -8.44 14.34 10.00
CA THR A 27 -9.58 15.27 9.90
C THR A 27 -10.92 14.54 9.76
N ARG A 28 -10.92 13.41 9.09
CA ARG A 28 -12.12 12.58 8.84
C ARG A 28 -11.98 11.22 9.49
N ASP A 29 -12.38 10.19 8.77
CA ASP A 29 -12.14 8.81 9.17
C ASP A 29 -10.80 8.31 8.62
N PHE A 30 -10.20 7.33 9.29
CA PHE A 30 -8.96 6.69 8.84
C PHE A 30 -9.12 6.08 7.45
N ALA A 31 -8.04 6.11 6.68
CA ALA A 31 -8.02 5.69 5.28
C ALA A 31 -9.03 6.42 4.37
N GLY A 32 -9.61 7.54 4.80
CA GLY A 32 -10.68 8.26 4.08
C GLY A 32 -10.29 8.83 2.72
N GLY A 33 -8.99 8.88 2.40
CA GLY A 33 -8.43 9.34 1.12
C GLY A 33 -8.09 8.20 0.16
N THR A 34 -6.91 8.28 -0.45
CA THR A 34 -6.36 7.30 -1.41
C THR A 34 -6.23 5.90 -0.82
N SER A 35 -6.00 5.79 0.50
CA SER A 35 -5.77 4.53 1.20
C SER A 35 -7.00 3.61 1.29
N SER A 36 -8.17 4.03 0.81
CA SER A 36 -9.35 3.16 0.62
C SER A 36 -9.82 3.11 -0.85
N ARG A 37 -9.12 3.80 -1.74
CA ARG A 37 -9.48 3.96 -3.16
C ARG A 37 -8.35 3.52 -4.08
N SER A 38 -7.51 2.61 -3.63
CA SER A 38 -6.45 1.98 -4.42
C SER A 38 -6.99 0.83 -5.27
N SER A 39 -6.13 0.20 -6.04
CA SER A 39 -6.46 -1.05 -6.74
C SER A 39 -6.62 -2.26 -5.80
N LYS A 40 -6.50 -2.06 -4.50
CA LYS A 40 -6.60 -3.09 -3.44
C LYS A 40 -5.61 -4.23 -3.60
N MET A 41 -4.40 -3.90 -4.02
CA MET A 41 -3.35 -4.87 -4.28
C MET A 41 -2.04 -4.45 -3.61
N PHE A 42 -1.37 -5.43 -3.01
CA PHE A 42 0.07 -5.37 -2.81
C PHE A 42 0.73 -6.15 -3.94
N HIS A 43 1.40 -5.44 -4.84
CA HIS A 43 2.01 -6.00 -6.04
C HIS A 43 3.50 -5.73 -6.07
N GLY A 44 4.26 -6.65 -6.68
CA GLY A 44 5.69 -6.47 -6.86
C GLY A 44 6.08 -5.51 -7.97
N GLY A 45 5.10 -4.85 -8.60
CA GLY A 45 5.38 -3.84 -9.63
C GLY A 45 5.96 -4.41 -10.92
N LEU A 46 5.38 -5.46 -11.47
CA LEU A 46 5.81 -6.10 -12.72
C LEU A 46 6.13 -5.09 -13.84
N ARG A 47 5.39 -3.98 -13.92
CA ARG A 47 5.64 -2.90 -14.89
C ARG A 47 7.02 -2.27 -14.72
N TYR A 48 7.54 -2.18 -13.51
CA TYR A 48 8.85 -1.60 -13.24
C TYR A 48 9.99 -2.54 -13.66
N LEU A 49 9.71 -3.84 -13.78
CA LEU A 49 10.67 -4.79 -14.35
C LEU A 49 10.99 -4.43 -15.81
N ALA A 50 9.99 -4.03 -16.59
CA ALA A 50 10.18 -3.55 -17.96
C ALA A 50 10.94 -2.21 -18.03
N MET A 51 11.02 -1.46 -16.95
CA MET A 51 11.78 -0.24 -16.79
C MET A 51 13.20 -0.48 -16.19
N PHE A 52 13.56 -1.75 -15.97
CA PHE A 52 14.83 -2.19 -15.38
C PHE A 52 15.06 -1.70 -13.93
N ASP A 53 14.01 -1.30 -13.21
CA ASP A 53 14.09 -0.96 -11.79
C ASP A 53 13.98 -2.21 -10.91
N PHE A 54 15.01 -3.04 -10.98
CA PHE A 54 15.09 -4.31 -10.26
C PHE A 54 15.06 -4.12 -8.74
N ARG A 55 15.65 -3.02 -8.26
CA ARG A 55 15.71 -2.73 -6.82
C ARG A 55 14.31 -2.51 -6.25
N LEU A 56 13.52 -1.67 -6.90
CA LEU A 56 12.13 -1.38 -6.50
C LEU A 56 11.26 -2.65 -6.56
N VAL A 57 11.45 -3.47 -7.60
CA VAL A 57 10.72 -4.75 -7.74
C VAL A 57 11.07 -5.70 -6.61
N ALA A 58 12.36 -5.88 -6.30
CA ALA A 58 12.79 -6.77 -5.23
C ALA A 58 12.28 -6.32 -3.85
N GLU A 59 12.34 -5.03 -3.55
CA GLU A 59 11.81 -4.44 -2.33
C GLU A 59 10.30 -4.64 -2.22
N SER A 60 9.55 -4.32 -3.27
CA SER A 60 8.09 -4.49 -3.32
C SER A 60 7.66 -5.94 -3.14
N LEU A 61 8.37 -6.88 -3.76
CA LEU A 61 8.11 -8.33 -3.63
C LEU A 61 8.40 -8.84 -2.22
N LYS A 62 9.48 -8.35 -1.59
CA LYS A 62 9.83 -8.68 -0.20
C LYS A 62 8.75 -8.17 0.76
N GLU A 63 8.31 -6.92 0.61
CA GLU A 63 7.25 -6.34 1.43
C GLU A 63 5.90 -7.07 1.22
N ARG A 64 5.57 -7.42 -0.02
CA ARG A 64 4.38 -8.23 -0.33
C ARG A 64 4.41 -9.56 0.41
N GLU A 65 5.53 -10.28 0.33
CA GLU A 65 5.72 -11.57 0.99
C GLU A 65 5.60 -11.45 2.51
N LEU A 66 6.25 -10.44 3.09
CA LEU A 66 6.23 -10.18 4.53
C LEU A 66 4.80 -9.91 5.03
N ASN A 67 4.05 -9.10 4.30
CA ASN A 67 2.65 -8.80 4.64
C ASN A 67 1.76 -10.04 4.51
N MET A 68 1.96 -10.86 3.48
CA MET A 68 1.14 -12.04 3.22
C MET A 68 1.44 -13.18 4.18
N SER A 69 2.71 -13.40 4.55
CA SER A 69 3.13 -14.56 5.35
C SER A 69 3.16 -14.28 6.85
N THR A 70 3.43 -13.05 7.26
CA THR A 70 3.79 -12.75 8.66
C THR A 70 2.96 -11.61 9.26
N LEU A 71 2.94 -10.42 8.61
CA LEU A 71 2.36 -9.23 9.23
C LEU A 71 0.84 -9.21 9.18
N ALA A 72 0.24 -9.55 8.04
CA ALA A 72 -1.19 -9.47 7.82
C ALA A 72 -1.77 -10.64 7.01
N PRO A 73 -1.47 -11.92 7.35
CA PRO A 73 -1.93 -13.08 6.56
C PRO A 73 -3.45 -13.23 6.52
N HIS A 74 -4.16 -12.63 7.46
CA HIS A 74 -5.62 -12.61 7.50
C HIS A 74 -6.23 -11.59 6.53
N LEU A 75 -5.49 -10.55 6.12
CA LEU A 75 -5.95 -9.48 5.23
C LEU A 75 -5.41 -9.62 3.80
N VAL A 76 -4.20 -10.16 3.64
CA VAL A 76 -3.51 -10.24 2.35
C VAL A 76 -3.65 -11.65 1.78
N LYS A 77 -4.26 -11.76 0.59
CA LYS A 77 -4.57 -13.05 -0.05
C LYS A 77 -3.94 -13.11 -1.44
N PRO A 78 -3.43 -14.29 -1.87
CA PRO A 78 -2.98 -14.46 -3.25
C PRO A 78 -4.10 -14.19 -4.25
N LEU A 79 -3.79 -13.41 -5.29
CA LEU A 79 -4.70 -13.11 -6.39
C LEU A 79 -4.08 -13.57 -7.71
N LYS A 80 -4.87 -14.30 -8.50
CA LYS A 80 -4.46 -14.81 -9.83
C LYS A 80 -4.66 -13.71 -10.87
N PHE A 81 -3.65 -13.53 -11.71
CA PHE A 81 -3.72 -12.67 -12.88
C PHE A 81 -3.48 -13.47 -14.15
N ILE A 82 -4.11 -13.06 -15.23
CA ILE A 82 -3.84 -13.55 -16.57
C ILE A 82 -3.30 -12.38 -17.38
N PHE A 83 -2.07 -12.53 -17.85
CA PHE A 83 -1.50 -11.64 -18.86
C PHE A 83 -1.80 -12.26 -20.24
N PRO A 84 -2.65 -11.64 -21.08
CA PRO A 84 -2.97 -12.17 -22.40
C PRO A 84 -1.77 -11.99 -23.33
N LEU A 85 -1.47 -13.01 -24.13
CA LEU A 85 -0.45 -12.95 -25.18
C LEU A 85 -1.14 -12.76 -26.53
N THR A 86 -0.65 -11.81 -27.31
CA THR A 86 -1.19 -11.45 -28.63
C THR A 86 -0.30 -11.96 -29.77
N HIS A 87 0.96 -12.29 -29.49
CA HIS A 87 1.94 -12.78 -30.44
C HIS A 87 2.42 -14.20 -30.08
N HIS A 88 2.63 -15.04 -31.11
CA HIS A 88 2.87 -16.46 -30.92
C HIS A 88 4.24 -16.80 -30.31
N VAL A 89 5.33 -16.14 -30.71
CA VAL A 89 6.69 -16.58 -30.39
C VAL A 89 7.41 -15.60 -29.47
N TRP A 90 7.74 -14.42 -29.97
CA TRP A 90 8.64 -13.50 -29.27
C TRP A 90 8.08 -13.00 -27.92
N GLU A 91 6.78 -12.71 -27.89
CA GLU A 91 6.11 -12.25 -26.67
C GLU A 91 6.09 -13.35 -25.61
N ARG A 92 5.89 -14.60 -26.03
CA ARG A 92 5.91 -15.76 -25.13
C ARG A 92 7.28 -15.96 -24.51
N VAL A 93 8.37 -15.88 -25.27
CA VAL A 93 9.75 -16.01 -24.77
C VAL A 93 10.08 -14.85 -23.83
N MET A 94 9.78 -13.62 -24.23
CA MET A 94 10.06 -12.43 -23.42
C MET A 94 9.28 -12.47 -22.09
N MET A 95 8.00 -12.81 -22.14
CA MET A 95 7.17 -12.90 -20.93
C MET A 95 7.58 -14.07 -20.03
N PHE A 96 8.04 -15.19 -20.62
CA PHE A 96 8.60 -16.28 -19.83
C PHE A 96 9.81 -15.82 -19.02
N GLY A 97 10.76 -15.15 -19.65
CA GLY A 97 11.94 -14.59 -18.97
C GLY A 97 11.55 -13.58 -17.89
N GLY A 98 10.70 -12.62 -18.24
CA GLY A 98 10.24 -11.57 -17.31
C GLY A 98 9.50 -12.10 -16.10
N PHE A 99 8.51 -12.97 -16.29
CA PHE A 99 7.75 -13.54 -15.16
C PHE A 99 8.55 -14.54 -14.34
N THR A 100 9.46 -15.30 -14.96
CA THR A 100 10.38 -16.16 -14.22
C THR A 100 11.33 -15.36 -13.35
N LEU A 101 11.89 -14.26 -13.87
CA LEU A 101 12.72 -13.35 -13.09
C LEU A 101 11.92 -12.73 -11.93
N TYR A 102 10.70 -12.29 -12.20
CA TYR A 102 9.80 -11.75 -11.18
C TYR A 102 9.55 -12.74 -10.03
N ASP A 103 9.25 -14.00 -10.37
CA ASP A 103 9.03 -15.06 -9.37
C ASP A 103 10.30 -15.36 -8.57
N LEU A 104 11.46 -15.43 -9.23
CA LEU A 104 12.76 -15.67 -8.58
C LEU A 104 13.15 -14.51 -7.65
N MET A 105 12.94 -13.26 -8.07
CA MET A 105 13.19 -12.08 -7.24
C MET A 105 12.27 -12.03 -6.01
N GLY A 106 11.04 -12.52 -6.15
CA GLY A 106 10.09 -12.58 -5.04
C GLY A 106 10.49 -13.55 -3.94
N GLY A 107 11.34 -14.53 -4.23
CA GLY A 107 11.74 -15.60 -3.29
C GLY A 107 10.54 -16.36 -2.70
N SER A 108 9.38 -16.21 -3.32
CA SER A 108 8.08 -16.50 -2.73
C SER A 108 7.82 -17.98 -2.70
N LYS A 109 7.72 -18.52 -1.49
CA LYS A 109 7.15 -19.85 -1.24
C LYS A 109 5.62 -19.81 -1.06
N SER A 110 5.04 -18.59 -0.94
CA SER A 110 3.64 -18.40 -0.55
C SER A 110 2.69 -18.25 -1.73
N VAL A 111 3.21 -17.99 -2.94
CA VAL A 111 2.41 -17.98 -4.18
C VAL A 111 2.98 -18.94 -5.21
N PRO A 112 2.13 -19.61 -6.00
CA PRO A 112 2.61 -20.49 -7.07
C PRO A 112 3.37 -19.72 -8.15
N MET A 113 4.37 -20.35 -8.75
CA MET A 113 5.10 -19.80 -9.89
C MET A 113 4.17 -19.54 -11.09
N GLN A 114 4.61 -18.66 -11.96
CA GLN A 114 3.95 -18.39 -13.23
C GLN A 114 3.73 -19.65 -14.07
N LYS A 115 2.68 -19.64 -14.89
CA LYS A 115 2.39 -20.75 -15.82
C LYS A 115 1.87 -20.23 -17.14
N HIS A 116 2.48 -20.67 -18.23
CA HIS A 116 1.96 -20.41 -19.57
C HIS A 116 0.70 -21.23 -19.83
N LEU A 117 -0.30 -20.56 -20.39
CA LEU A 117 -1.57 -21.16 -20.77
C LEU A 117 -1.74 -21.10 -22.29
N THR A 118 -2.35 -22.14 -22.83
CA THR A 118 -2.85 -22.14 -24.22
C THR A 118 -4.05 -21.18 -24.32
N ARG A 119 -4.43 -20.80 -25.54
CA ARG A 119 -5.64 -20.00 -25.82
C ARG A 119 -6.87 -20.60 -25.15
N LYS A 120 -7.11 -21.90 -25.32
CA LYS A 120 -8.22 -22.62 -24.65
C LYS A 120 -8.13 -22.53 -23.12
N GLY A 121 -6.91 -22.63 -22.58
CA GLY A 121 -6.67 -22.51 -21.15
C GLY A 121 -7.00 -21.12 -20.60
N VAL A 122 -6.69 -20.08 -21.33
CA VAL A 122 -7.05 -18.68 -20.96
C VAL A 122 -8.57 -18.49 -20.99
N LEU A 123 -9.22 -18.88 -22.08
CA LEU A 123 -10.68 -18.73 -22.24
C LEU A 123 -11.50 -19.51 -21.22
N LYS A 124 -10.95 -20.64 -20.73
CA LYS A 124 -11.59 -21.39 -19.64
C LYS A 124 -11.66 -20.61 -18.34
N VAL A 125 -10.64 -19.77 -18.04
CA VAL A 125 -10.55 -19.00 -16.79
C VAL A 125 -11.00 -17.55 -16.94
N THR A 126 -11.03 -17.06 -18.18
CA THR A 126 -11.47 -15.69 -18.54
C THR A 126 -12.35 -15.72 -19.79
N PRO A 127 -13.59 -16.24 -19.67
CA PRO A 127 -14.47 -16.47 -20.84
C PRO A 127 -14.92 -15.18 -21.54
N GLY A 128 -14.79 -14.02 -20.89
CA GLY A 128 -15.13 -12.72 -21.48
C GLY A 128 -14.09 -12.13 -22.43
N LEU A 129 -12.91 -12.77 -22.58
CA LEU A 129 -11.92 -12.32 -23.56
C LEU A 129 -12.34 -12.73 -24.98
N LYS A 130 -12.09 -11.83 -25.94
CA LYS A 130 -12.29 -12.15 -27.36
C LYS A 130 -11.32 -13.26 -27.78
N ASP A 131 -11.88 -14.31 -28.37
CA ASP A 131 -11.14 -15.51 -28.74
C ASP A 131 -10.05 -15.23 -29.79
N ASP A 132 -10.34 -14.38 -30.78
CA ASP A 132 -9.44 -14.00 -31.86
C ASP A 132 -8.33 -13.00 -31.45
N ALA A 133 -8.47 -12.36 -30.29
CA ALA A 133 -7.53 -11.35 -29.82
C ALA A 133 -6.31 -11.92 -29.09
N ILE A 134 -6.29 -13.23 -28.79
CA ILE A 134 -5.24 -13.85 -27.98
C ILE A 134 -4.71 -15.15 -28.61
N VAL A 135 -3.43 -15.40 -28.40
CA VAL A 135 -2.76 -16.67 -28.77
C VAL A 135 -2.46 -17.57 -27.58
N GLY A 136 -2.64 -17.03 -26.38
CA GLY A 136 -2.43 -17.69 -25.10
C GLY A 136 -2.33 -16.68 -23.97
N GLY A 137 -1.73 -17.05 -22.86
CA GLY A 137 -1.52 -16.14 -21.74
C GLY A 137 -0.52 -16.67 -20.72
N VAL A 138 -0.10 -15.81 -19.81
CA VAL A 138 0.68 -16.18 -18.65
C VAL A 138 -0.16 -15.96 -17.41
N ARG A 139 -0.32 -17.00 -16.61
CA ARG A 139 -0.89 -16.88 -15.27
C ARG A 139 0.22 -16.57 -14.29
N TYR A 140 0.07 -15.52 -13.54
CA TYR A 140 0.97 -15.15 -12.45
C TYR A 140 0.17 -14.74 -11.21
N TYR A 141 0.85 -14.45 -10.12
CA TYR A 141 0.20 -14.11 -8.86
C TYR A 141 0.78 -12.82 -8.29
N ASP A 142 -0.12 -12.02 -7.79
CA ASP A 142 0.13 -10.94 -6.84
C ASP A 142 -0.81 -11.11 -5.64
N THR A 143 -1.11 -10.06 -4.90
CA THR A 143 -1.98 -10.19 -3.74
C THR A 143 -3.11 -9.18 -3.74
N LEU A 144 -4.27 -9.61 -3.23
CA LEU A 144 -5.40 -8.78 -2.90
C LEU A 144 -5.31 -8.39 -1.43
N VAL A 145 -5.61 -7.13 -1.12
CA VAL A 145 -5.71 -6.61 0.24
C VAL A 145 -6.93 -5.68 0.34
N ASP A 146 -7.63 -5.71 1.46
CA ASP A 146 -8.54 -4.63 1.82
C ASP A 146 -7.71 -3.47 2.39
N ASP A 147 -7.45 -2.48 1.56
CA ASP A 147 -6.55 -1.36 1.84
C ASP A 147 -7.00 -0.51 3.04
N ALA A 148 -8.31 -0.23 3.14
CA ALA A 148 -8.87 0.51 4.27
C ALA A 148 -8.73 -0.29 5.58
N ARG A 149 -9.08 -1.57 5.53
CA ARG A 149 -8.98 -2.46 6.69
C ARG A 149 -7.52 -2.67 7.12
N HIS A 150 -6.61 -2.80 6.16
CA HIS A 150 -5.17 -2.88 6.44
C HIS A 150 -4.68 -1.63 7.15
N THR A 151 -4.97 -0.43 6.61
CA THR A 151 -4.60 0.86 7.22
C THR A 151 -5.16 1.00 8.63
N MET A 152 -6.43 0.65 8.82
CA MET A 152 -7.08 0.65 10.15
C MET A 152 -6.40 -0.32 11.12
N THR A 153 -6.02 -1.51 10.66
CA THR A 153 -5.32 -2.50 11.50
C THR A 153 -3.95 -1.99 11.94
N VAL A 154 -3.21 -1.36 11.03
CA VAL A 154 -1.91 -0.74 11.36
C VAL A 154 -2.06 0.35 12.42
N LEU A 155 -3.07 1.22 12.30
CA LEU A 155 -3.34 2.27 13.29
C LEU A 155 -3.78 1.69 14.64
N ARG A 156 -4.60 0.65 14.64
CA ARG A 156 -5.00 -0.03 15.89
C ARG A 156 -3.79 -0.65 16.58
N THR A 157 -2.92 -1.30 15.82
CA THR A 157 -1.66 -1.84 16.37
C THR A 157 -0.79 -0.72 16.90
N ALA A 158 -0.67 0.42 16.20
CA ALA A 158 0.06 1.58 16.72
C ALA A 158 -0.52 2.07 18.06
N ALA A 159 -1.84 2.08 18.21
CA ALA A 159 -2.51 2.44 19.46
C ALA A 159 -2.21 1.44 20.60
N GLU A 160 -2.16 0.13 20.30
CA GLU A 160 -1.75 -0.90 21.27
C GLU A 160 -0.31 -0.69 21.76
N TYR A 161 0.56 -0.13 20.91
CA TYR A 161 1.92 0.31 21.29
C TYR A 161 1.97 1.73 21.89
N GLY A 162 0.82 2.32 22.23
CA GLY A 162 0.72 3.58 22.97
C GLY A 162 0.64 4.84 22.11
N ALA A 163 0.41 4.74 20.80
CA ALA A 163 0.10 5.91 19.98
C ALA A 163 -1.31 6.45 20.29
N ASP A 164 -1.44 7.78 20.38
CA ASP A 164 -2.73 8.46 20.47
C ASP A 164 -3.27 8.68 19.04
N VAL A 165 -4.28 7.92 18.62
CA VAL A 165 -4.84 7.98 17.26
C VAL A 165 -6.23 8.62 17.30
N ARG A 166 -6.41 9.72 16.56
CA ARG A 166 -7.63 10.53 16.59
C ARG A 166 -8.18 10.78 15.21
N THR A 167 -9.47 10.51 15.03
CA THR A 167 -10.29 10.93 13.90
C THR A 167 -10.99 12.25 14.23
N ASN A 168 -11.70 12.82 13.26
CA ASN A 168 -12.50 14.04 13.43
C ASN A 168 -11.70 15.19 14.05
N THR A 169 -10.41 15.26 13.76
CA THR A 169 -9.51 16.26 14.32
C THR A 169 -8.73 16.89 13.19
N GLU A 170 -9.02 18.16 12.91
CA GLU A 170 -8.42 18.93 11.82
C GLU A 170 -7.23 19.75 12.33
N VAL A 171 -6.11 19.73 11.62
CA VAL A 171 -5.02 20.69 11.86
C VAL A 171 -5.38 21.99 11.16
N ILE A 172 -5.49 23.08 11.94
CA ILE A 172 -5.88 24.42 11.48
C ILE A 172 -4.74 25.42 11.49
N GLY A 173 -3.55 25.03 11.93
CA GLY A 173 -2.36 25.90 11.96
C GLY A 173 -1.25 25.35 12.85
N PHE A 174 -0.16 26.10 12.93
CA PHE A 174 1.00 25.71 13.70
C PHE A 174 1.49 26.82 14.61
N ASP A 175 1.94 26.45 15.81
CA ASP A 175 2.69 27.31 16.69
C ASP A 175 4.18 27.16 16.39
N LYS A 176 4.87 28.31 16.26
CA LYS A 176 6.31 28.37 16.02
C LYS A 176 7.02 29.02 17.19
N ASP A 177 8.23 28.59 17.49
CA ASP A 177 9.11 29.23 18.43
C ASP A 177 9.76 30.51 17.83
N ARG A 178 10.60 31.19 18.63
CA ARG A 178 11.31 32.41 18.19
C ARG A 178 12.25 32.15 17.00
N GLY A 179 12.69 30.93 16.78
CA GLY A 179 13.55 30.50 15.68
C GLY A 179 12.77 30.08 14.43
N GLY A 180 11.42 30.13 14.45
CA GLY A 180 10.57 29.71 13.33
C GLY A 180 10.29 28.21 13.28
N ARG A 181 10.80 27.40 14.24
CA ARG A 181 10.56 25.96 14.32
C ARG A 181 9.15 25.68 14.81
N ILE A 182 8.45 24.73 14.17
CA ILE A 182 7.14 24.27 14.62
C ILE A 182 7.29 23.50 15.94
N VAL A 183 6.53 23.91 16.95
CA VAL A 183 6.52 23.32 18.30
C VAL A 183 5.13 22.86 18.75
N GLY A 184 4.09 23.22 17.98
CA GLY A 184 2.71 22.81 18.23
C GLY A 184 1.88 22.80 16.96
N ALA A 185 0.91 21.89 16.87
CA ALA A 185 -0.16 21.91 15.89
C ALA A 185 -1.46 22.33 16.55
N LYS A 186 -2.07 23.41 16.07
CA LYS A 186 -3.41 23.81 16.47
C LYS A 186 -4.41 22.89 15.81
N VAL A 187 -5.25 22.27 16.60
CA VAL A 187 -6.21 21.28 16.11
C VAL A 187 -7.62 21.66 16.54
N ARG A 188 -8.58 21.37 15.67
CA ARG A 188 -10.00 21.54 15.91
C ARG A 188 -10.69 20.17 15.86
N ASP A 189 -11.43 19.83 16.88
CA ASP A 189 -12.39 18.73 16.84
C ASP A 189 -13.55 19.13 15.91
N THR A 190 -13.76 18.38 14.83
CA THR A 190 -14.72 18.73 13.79
C THR A 190 -16.18 18.48 14.21
N ALA A 191 -16.40 17.67 15.25
CA ALA A 191 -17.74 17.39 15.78
C ALA A 191 -18.19 18.45 16.78
N THR A 192 -17.28 18.94 17.64
CA THR A 192 -17.61 19.88 18.73
C THR A 192 -17.17 21.31 18.47
N GLY A 193 -16.27 21.54 17.47
CA GLY A 193 -15.64 22.82 17.20
C GLY A 193 -14.56 23.22 18.22
N ARG A 194 -14.27 22.38 19.22
CA ARG A 194 -13.28 22.68 20.26
C ARG A 194 -11.88 22.73 19.69
N GLU A 195 -11.15 23.80 20.00
CA GLU A 195 -9.76 23.96 19.58
C GLU A 195 -8.78 23.65 20.72
N THR A 196 -7.67 23.00 20.40
CA THR A 196 -6.57 22.70 21.33
C THR A 196 -5.25 22.75 20.59
N THR A 197 -4.13 22.69 21.31
CA THR A 197 -2.79 22.58 20.71
C THR A 197 -2.14 21.25 21.10
N VAL A 198 -1.71 20.49 20.11
CA VAL A 198 -0.89 19.29 20.28
C VAL A 198 0.58 19.66 20.14
N ARG A 199 1.34 19.59 21.23
CA ARG A 199 2.77 19.90 21.23
C ARG A 199 3.59 18.72 20.76
N GLY A 200 4.68 19.01 19.99
CA GLY A 200 5.57 17.97 19.50
C GLY A 200 6.96 18.48 19.16
N LYS A 201 7.92 17.58 19.14
CA LYS A 201 9.30 17.85 18.71
C LYS A 201 9.49 17.69 17.22
N VAL A 202 8.71 16.80 16.60
CA VAL A 202 8.72 16.47 15.16
C VAL A 202 7.29 16.39 14.67
N PHE A 203 7.04 16.98 13.51
CA PHE A 203 5.77 16.95 12.81
C PHE A 203 5.98 16.30 11.46
N ILE A 204 5.19 15.26 11.17
CA ILE A 204 5.23 14.53 9.90
C ILE A 204 3.94 14.84 9.15
N ASN A 205 4.08 15.46 7.97
CA ASN A 205 2.97 15.65 7.06
C ASN A 205 2.78 14.37 6.23
N ALA A 206 1.69 13.64 6.49
CA ALA A 206 1.27 12.42 5.79
C ALA A 206 -0.13 12.59 5.17
N THR A 207 -0.50 13.80 4.79
CA THR A 207 -1.84 14.16 4.31
C THR A 207 -2.10 13.75 2.85
N GLY A 208 -1.14 13.09 2.20
CA GLY A 208 -1.29 12.56 0.85
C GLY A 208 -1.55 13.67 -0.17
N VAL A 209 -2.66 13.57 -0.89
CA VAL A 209 -3.04 14.54 -1.95
C VAL A 209 -3.44 15.92 -1.42
N TRP A 210 -3.47 16.11 -0.12
CA TRP A 210 -3.79 17.40 0.54
C TRP A 210 -2.58 18.05 1.22
N ASN A 211 -1.35 17.65 0.87
CA ASN A 211 -0.14 18.13 1.53
C ASN A 211 0.10 19.63 1.38
N ASP A 212 -0.47 20.25 0.35
CA ASP A 212 -0.41 21.70 0.07
C ASP A 212 -1.42 22.53 0.86
N LYS A 213 -2.29 21.88 1.64
CA LYS A 213 -3.29 22.56 2.49
C LYS A 213 -2.84 22.79 3.93
N ILE A 214 -1.62 22.35 4.26
CA ILE A 214 -1.08 22.42 5.63
C ILE A 214 0.17 23.28 5.70
#